data_dbacc64646bd286344a3e30892e65274
#
_entry.id   dbacc64646bd286344a3e30892e65274
#
_cell.length_a   1.000
_cell.length_b   1.000
_cell.length_c   1.000
_cell.angle_alpha   90.00
_cell.angle_beta   90.00
_cell.angle_gamma   90.00
#
_symmetry.space_group_name_H-M   'P 1'
#
loop_
_entity.id
_entity.type
_entity.pdbx_description
1 polymer ?
#
loop_
_entity_poly.entity_id
_entity_poly.type
_entity_poly.pdbx_seq_one_letter_code
_entity_poly.pdbx_strand_id
1 'polypeptide(L)'
;MITKIFYYILILPLSLLPYPLLYLISDIIFLIIYRVIGYRKEVVFTNLSNSFPNKSKQELKKIMSDFYRHLCDIIMESVKGFTISEKQLRKRLIIKNPEFSNYFADKRQSIIFVGGHYNNWEICAQAFAMYSNHKCIGIYKPLSNAFINDKIYTSETLVTHKSLDYREILKKNNFINE
;
A
#
# COMPACT_ATOMS: atom_id res chain seq x y z
N MET A 1 -24.52 -3.82 0.81
CA MET A 1 -24.70 -5.22 1.28
C MET A 1 -23.64 -6.14 0.71
N ILE A 2 -23.47 -6.25 -0.61
CA ILE A 2 -22.51 -7.13 -1.31
C ILE A 2 -21.07 -6.92 -0.81
N THR A 3 -20.61 -5.67 -0.67
CA THR A 3 -19.25 -5.36 -0.22
C THR A 3 -18.94 -5.88 1.18
N LYS A 4 -19.92 -5.82 2.10
CA LYS A 4 -19.75 -6.38 3.46
C LYS A 4 -19.60 -7.90 3.42
N ILE A 5 -20.45 -8.56 2.62
CA ILE A 5 -20.38 -10.02 2.42
C ILE A 5 -19.03 -10.41 1.85
N PHE A 6 -18.58 -9.72 0.79
CA PHE A 6 -17.27 -9.95 0.17
C PHE A 6 -16.12 -9.76 1.17
N TYR A 7 -16.17 -8.70 1.99
CA TYR A 7 -15.16 -8.45 3.01
C TYR A 7 -15.09 -9.58 4.05
N TYR A 8 -16.23 -9.96 4.64
CA TYR A 8 -16.24 -10.96 5.72
C TYR A 8 -16.04 -12.39 5.24
N ILE A 9 -16.44 -12.72 4.01
CA ILE A 9 -16.31 -14.09 3.46
C ILE A 9 -14.96 -14.29 2.78
N LEU A 10 -14.37 -13.25 2.16
CA LEU A 10 -13.15 -13.41 1.38
C LEU A 10 -11.96 -12.64 1.98
N ILE A 11 -12.07 -11.31 2.12
CA ILE A 11 -10.93 -10.47 2.51
C ILE A 11 -10.44 -10.81 3.91
N LEU A 12 -11.34 -10.84 4.88
CA LEU A 12 -10.98 -11.08 6.28
C LEU A 12 -10.38 -12.48 6.51
N PRO A 13 -10.95 -13.60 6.04
CA PRO A 13 -10.32 -14.91 6.16
C PRO A 13 -8.96 -14.99 5.48
N LEU A 14 -8.82 -14.42 4.27
CA LEU A 14 -7.53 -14.36 3.58
C LEU A 14 -6.50 -13.57 4.41
N SER A 15 -6.88 -12.44 4.98
CA SER A 15 -5.97 -11.60 5.78
C SER A 15 -5.45 -12.30 7.04
N LEU A 16 -6.17 -13.29 7.56
CA LEU A 16 -5.75 -14.09 8.72
C LEU A 16 -4.68 -15.14 8.36
N LEU A 17 -4.57 -15.52 7.08
CA LEU A 17 -3.61 -16.53 6.66
C LEU A 17 -2.15 -16.10 6.94
N PRO A 18 -1.26 -17.07 7.20
CA PRO A 18 0.17 -16.81 7.27
C PRO A 18 0.73 -16.46 5.88
N TYR A 19 1.80 -15.66 5.86
CA TYR A 19 2.40 -15.17 4.61
C TYR A 19 2.73 -16.26 3.58
N PRO A 20 3.27 -17.44 3.93
CA PRO A 20 3.55 -18.48 2.94
C PRO A 20 2.31 -18.92 2.15
N LEU A 21 1.15 -19.00 2.81
CA LEU A 21 -0.11 -19.34 2.13
C LEU A 21 -0.61 -18.18 1.25
N LEU A 22 -0.43 -16.93 1.71
CA LEU A 22 -0.76 -15.76 0.90
C LEU A 22 0.08 -15.70 -0.37
N TYR A 23 1.37 -15.99 -0.30
CA TYR A 23 2.23 -16.02 -1.49
C TYR A 23 1.92 -17.19 -2.42
N LEU A 24 1.52 -18.34 -1.89
CA LEU A 24 1.00 -19.43 -2.73
C LEU A 24 -0.25 -19.00 -3.51
N ILE A 25 -1.18 -18.29 -2.86
CA ILE A 25 -2.36 -17.73 -3.52
C ILE A 25 -1.95 -16.66 -4.53
N SER A 26 -0.98 -15.81 -4.20
CA SER A 26 -0.40 -14.82 -5.11
C SER A 26 0.14 -15.46 -6.39
N ASP A 27 0.88 -16.56 -6.28
CA ASP A 27 1.40 -17.30 -7.44
C ASP A 27 0.27 -17.84 -8.32
N ILE A 28 -0.79 -18.33 -7.73
CA ILE A 28 -1.98 -18.79 -8.49
C ILE A 28 -2.65 -17.61 -9.22
N ILE A 29 -2.84 -16.49 -8.54
CA ILE A 29 -3.41 -15.26 -9.13
C ILE A 29 -2.50 -14.76 -10.26
N PHE A 30 -1.18 -14.76 -10.07
CA PHE A 30 -0.23 -14.40 -11.11
C PHE A 30 -0.39 -15.29 -12.36
N LEU A 31 -0.50 -16.61 -12.21
CA LEU A 31 -0.72 -17.51 -13.35
C LEU A 31 -2.01 -17.16 -14.09
N ILE A 32 -3.09 -16.89 -13.36
CA ILE A 32 -4.38 -16.52 -13.96
C ILE A 32 -4.27 -15.17 -14.69
N ILE A 33 -3.83 -14.12 -14.02
CA ILE A 33 -3.78 -12.77 -14.56
C ILE A 33 -2.78 -12.67 -15.71
N TYR A 34 -1.59 -13.25 -15.53
CA TYR A 34 -0.52 -13.15 -16.52
C TYR A 34 -0.63 -14.17 -17.65
N ARG A 35 -0.94 -15.45 -17.37
CA ARG A 35 -0.91 -16.49 -18.40
C ARG A 35 -2.26 -16.67 -19.09
N VAL A 36 -3.36 -16.62 -18.35
CA VAL A 36 -4.71 -16.93 -18.87
C VAL A 36 -5.39 -15.67 -19.39
N ILE A 37 -5.54 -14.64 -18.55
CA ILE A 37 -6.27 -13.40 -18.90
C ILE A 37 -5.42 -12.47 -19.75
N GLY A 38 -4.12 -12.37 -19.49
CA GLY A 38 -3.22 -11.43 -20.16
C GLY A 38 -3.53 -9.97 -19.86
N TYR A 39 -4.00 -9.67 -18.65
CA TYR A 39 -4.49 -8.35 -18.26
C TYR A 39 -3.48 -7.24 -18.58
N ARG A 40 -3.87 -6.32 -19.49
CA ARG A 40 -3.12 -5.12 -19.90
C ARG A 40 -1.66 -5.36 -20.32
N LYS A 41 -1.30 -6.53 -20.80
CA LYS A 41 0.09 -6.86 -21.19
C LYS A 41 0.68 -5.91 -22.22
N GLU A 42 -0.11 -5.51 -23.23
CA GLU A 42 0.35 -4.59 -24.28
C GLU A 42 0.73 -3.22 -23.67
N VAL A 43 -0.10 -2.71 -22.77
CA VAL A 43 0.18 -1.42 -22.09
C VAL A 43 1.47 -1.51 -21.26
N VAL A 44 1.63 -2.57 -20.49
CA VAL A 44 2.84 -2.79 -19.68
C VAL A 44 4.06 -2.94 -20.56
N PHE A 45 3.96 -3.73 -21.64
CA PHE A 45 5.07 -3.94 -22.56
C PHE A 45 5.47 -2.65 -23.26
N THR A 46 4.52 -1.84 -23.73
CA THR A 46 4.78 -0.54 -24.37
C THR A 46 5.47 0.41 -23.38
N ASN A 47 4.99 0.50 -22.14
CA ASN A 47 5.61 1.34 -21.14
C ASN A 47 7.05 0.90 -20.81
N LEU A 48 7.29 -0.40 -20.70
CA LEU A 48 8.63 -0.94 -20.50
C LEU A 48 9.55 -0.66 -21.69
N SER A 49 9.05 -0.81 -22.91
CA SER A 49 9.83 -0.51 -24.13
C SER A 49 10.24 0.96 -24.21
N ASN A 50 9.33 1.86 -23.82
CA ASN A 50 9.62 3.29 -23.80
C ASN A 50 10.59 3.68 -22.66
N SER A 51 10.49 3.01 -21.51
CA SER A 51 11.34 3.28 -20.36
C SER A 51 12.74 2.68 -20.48
N PHE A 52 12.87 1.57 -21.23
CA PHE A 52 14.12 0.83 -21.39
C PHE A 52 14.41 0.54 -22.87
N PRO A 53 14.65 1.56 -23.70
CA PRO A 53 14.79 1.40 -25.17
C PRO A 53 15.97 0.51 -25.59
N ASN A 54 16.98 0.37 -24.72
CA ASN A 54 18.18 -0.42 -25.01
C ASN A 54 18.06 -1.90 -24.61
N LYS A 55 16.93 -2.31 -24.03
CA LYS A 55 16.72 -3.71 -23.63
C LYS A 55 16.11 -4.52 -24.75
N SER A 56 16.54 -5.77 -24.86
CA SER A 56 15.96 -6.74 -25.78
C SER A 56 14.50 -7.07 -25.40
N LYS A 57 13.72 -7.50 -26.40
CA LYS A 57 12.33 -7.96 -26.18
C LYS A 57 12.26 -9.09 -25.13
N GLN A 58 13.28 -9.92 -25.04
CA GLN A 58 13.32 -11.02 -24.08
C GLN A 58 13.51 -10.50 -22.65
N GLU A 59 14.41 -9.54 -22.44
CA GLU A 59 14.59 -8.87 -21.16
C GLU A 59 13.33 -8.12 -20.72
N LEU A 60 12.68 -7.39 -21.63
CA LEU A 60 11.43 -6.68 -21.34
C LEU A 60 10.31 -7.64 -20.94
N LYS A 61 10.18 -8.81 -21.60
CA LYS A 61 9.21 -9.84 -21.22
C LYS A 61 9.51 -10.42 -19.84
N LYS A 62 10.78 -10.59 -19.48
CA LYS A 62 11.17 -11.02 -18.14
C LYS A 62 10.78 -9.98 -17.10
N ILE A 63 11.13 -8.71 -17.28
CA ILE A 63 10.76 -7.61 -16.41
C ILE A 63 9.23 -7.53 -16.25
N MET A 64 8.48 -7.68 -17.35
CA MET A 64 7.02 -7.70 -17.31
C MET A 64 6.47 -8.86 -16.47
N SER A 65 7.05 -10.06 -16.60
CA SER A 65 6.66 -11.22 -15.80
C SER A 65 6.93 -10.99 -14.30
N ASP A 66 8.10 -10.45 -13.98
CA ASP A 66 8.51 -10.14 -12.61
C ASP A 66 7.62 -9.04 -12.01
N PHE A 67 7.25 -8.03 -12.81
CA PHE A 67 6.28 -7.01 -12.42
C PHE A 67 4.91 -7.60 -12.03
N TYR A 68 4.35 -8.51 -12.85
CA TYR A 68 3.05 -9.11 -12.53
C TYR A 68 3.10 -9.99 -11.29
N ARG A 69 4.19 -10.74 -11.10
CA ARG A 69 4.39 -11.53 -9.88
C ARG A 69 4.40 -10.63 -8.66
N HIS A 70 5.21 -9.58 -8.70
CA HIS A 70 5.32 -8.61 -7.63
C HIS A 70 4.00 -7.86 -7.36
N LEU A 71 3.26 -7.49 -8.40
CA LEU A 71 1.94 -6.89 -8.28
C LEU A 71 0.97 -7.78 -7.49
N CYS A 72 0.96 -9.09 -7.79
CA CYS A 72 0.11 -10.04 -7.08
C CYS A 72 0.54 -10.19 -5.61
N ASP A 73 1.85 -10.17 -5.33
CA ASP A 73 2.38 -10.20 -3.96
C ASP A 73 1.93 -8.97 -3.18
N ILE A 74 2.06 -7.76 -3.75
CA ILE A 74 1.59 -6.52 -3.12
C ILE A 74 0.08 -6.57 -2.83
N ILE A 75 -0.74 -7.10 -3.73
CA ILE A 75 -2.18 -7.25 -3.51
C ILE A 75 -2.44 -8.16 -2.29
N MET A 76 -1.76 -9.29 -2.19
CA MET A 76 -1.92 -10.20 -1.05
C MET A 76 -1.39 -9.60 0.25
N GLU A 77 -0.30 -8.87 0.20
CA GLU A 77 0.23 -8.15 1.36
C GLU A 77 -0.70 -7.02 1.82
N SER A 78 -1.35 -6.30 0.89
CA SER A 78 -2.37 -5.29 1.22
C SER A 78 -3.60 -5.92 1.88
N VAL A 79 -4.01 -7.11 1.41
CA VAL A 79 -5.05 -7.90 2.10
C VAL A 79 -4.60 -8.26 3.52
N LYS A 80 -3.35 -8.67 3.71
CA LYS A 80 -2.79 -8.93 5.05
C LYS A 80 -2.82 -7.70 5.95
N GLY A 81 -2.69 -6.51 5.39
CA GLY A 81 -2.73 -5.24 6.10
C GLY A 81 -3.95 -5.07 7.01
N PHE A 82 -5.10 -5.69 6.69
CA PHE A 82 -6.30 -5.63 7.54
C PHE A 82 -6.15 -6.32 8.91
N THR A 83 -5.22 -7.27 9.04
CA THR A 83 -5.03 -8.06 10.29
C THR A 83 -3.58 -8.19 10.71
N ILE A 84 -2.68 -7.46 10.08
CA ILE A 84 -1.25 -7.49 10.39
C ILE A 84 -1.01 -6.93 11.80
N SER A 85 -0.18 -7.60 12.59
CA SER A 85 0.20 -7.11 13.91
C SER A 85 1.42 -6.18 13.84
N GLU A 86 1.57 -5.32 14.84
CA GLU A 86 2.75 -4.46 14.98
C GLU A 86 4.07 -5.25 14.91
N LYS A 87 4.12 -6.42 15.58
CA LYS A 87 5.28 -7.33 15.54
C LYS A 87 5.61 -7.80 14.12
N GLN A 88 4.59 -8.06 13.30
CA GLN A 88 4.78 -8.45 11.90
C GLN A 88 5.21 -7.27 11.04
N LEU A 89 4.64 -6.08 11.28
CA LEU A 89 5.05 -4.85 10.59
C LEU A 89 6.53 -4.53 10.86
N ARG A 90 6.97 -4.56 12.12
CA ARG A 90 8.38 -4.31 12.50
C ARG A 90 9.37 -5.28 11.84
N LYS A 91 8.95 -6.51 11.54
CA LYS A 91 9.79 -7.48 10.82
C LYS A 91 9.89 -7.19 9.32
N ARG A 92 8.90 -6.49 8.75
CA ARG A 92 8.80 -6.26 7.31
C ARG A 92 9.28 -4.89 6.88
N LEU A 93 9.09 -3.89 7.71
CA LEU A 93 9.59 -2.55 7.47
C LEU A 93 10.68 -2.18 8.47
N ILE A 94 11.83 -1.81 7.96
CA ILE A 94 12.96 -1.29 8.73
C ILE A 94 13.30 0.09 8.16
N ILE A 95 13.15 1.13 8.98
CA ILE A 95 13.62 2.47 8.63
C ILE A 95 15.09 2.55 9.08
N LYS A 96 15.98 2.82 8.14
CA LYS A 96 17.43 2.79 8.41
C LYS A 96 17.92 3.98 9.22
N ASN A 97 17.31 5.15 9.03
CA ASN A 97 17.78 6.41 9.64
C ASN A 97 16.63 7.12 10.37
N PRO A 98 15.99 6.50 11.38
CA PRO A 98 14.86 7.10 12.11
C PRO A 98 15.30 8.33 12.90
N GLU A 99 16.56 8.38 13.32
CA GLU A 99 17.17 9.51 14.04
C GLU A 99 17.10 10.80 13.25
N PHE A 100 17.15 10.76 11.92
CA PHE A 100 17.06 11.95 11.08
C PHE A 100 15.73 12.70 11.27
N SER A 101 14.61 11.96 11.28
CA SER A 101 13.30 12.56 11.51
C SER A 101 13.07 12.89 12.98
N ASN A 102 13.54 12.06 13.89
CA ASN A 102 13.35 12.21 15.32
C ASN A 102 14.12 13.42 15.86
N TYR A 103 15.25 13.79 15.26
CA TYR A 103 15.95 15.05 15.57
C TYR A 103 15.04 16.29 15.50
N PHE A 104 14.15 16.36 14.51
CA PHE A 104 13.19 17.46 14.38
C PHE A 104 12.05 17.35 15.41
N ALA A 105 11.63 16.13 15.73
CA ALA A 105 10.61 15.91 16.76
C ALA A 105 11.11 16.37 18.14
N ASP A 106 12.35 16.05 18.48
CA ASP A 106 12.97 16.44 19.76
C ASP A 106 13.09 17.98 19.89
N LYS A 107 13.22 18.65 18.75
CA LYS A 107 13.18 20.12 18.68
C LYS A 107 11.78 20.72 18.58
N ARG A 108 10.72 19.90 18.65
CA ARG A 108 9.31 20.30 18.48
C ARG A 108 9.04 20.99 17.14
N GLN A 109 9.76 20.62 16.10
CA GLN A 109 9.58 21.13 14.74
C GLN A 109 8.69 20.18 13.94
N SER A 110 7.71 20.73 13.21
CA SER A 110 6.91 19.95 12.29
C SER A 110 7.67 19.69 10.99
N ILE A 111 7.49 18.52 10.41
CA ILE A 111 8.09 18.15 9.14
C ILE A 111 7.04 17.57 8.20
N ILE A 112 7.29 17.66 6.90
CA ILE A 112 6.46 17.05 5.86
C ILE A 112 7.25 15.91 5.24
N PHE A 113 6.70 14.69 5.31
CA PHE A 113 7.24 13.56 4.61
C PHE A 113 6.59 13.44 3.23
N VAL A 114 7.41 13.38 2.20
CA VAL A 114 6.97 13.18 0.83
C VAL A 114 7.59 11.89 0.31
N GLY A 115 6.77 10.99 -0.21
CA GLY A 115 7.21 9.72 -0.77
C GLY A 115 6.47 9.38 -2.06
N GLY A 116 7.07 8.53 -2.89
CA GLY A 116 6.44 7.99 -4.07
C GLY A 116 5.71 6.68 -3.78
N HIS A 117 4.79 6.31 -4.67
CA HIS A 117 4.15 4.99 -4.66
C HIS A 117 5.13 3.95 -5.24
N TYR A 118 6.08 3.54 -4.41
CA TYR A 118 7.09 2.55 -4.76
C TYR A 118 6.96 1.32 -3.87
N ASN A 119 6.98 0.14 -4.49
CA ASN A 119 6.83 -1.14 -3.80
C ASN A 119 5.53 -1.17 -2.95
N ASN A 120 5.53 -1.82 -1.79
CA ASN A 120 4.38 -1.88 -0.88
C ASN A 120 4.33 -0.64 0.04
N TRP A 121 3.93 0.50 -0.52
CA TRP A 121 3.76 1.76 0.20
C TRP A 121 2.65 1.69 1.27
N GLU A 122 1.66 0.78 1.13
CA GLU A 122 0.60 0.55 2.13
C GLU A 122 1.19 0.10 3.47
N ILE A 123 2.09 -0.89 3.44
CA ILE A 123 2.80 -1.34 4.64
C ILE A 123 3.68 -0.21 5.20
N CYS A 124 4.29 0.60 4.35
CA CYS A 124 5.06 1.75 4.78
C CYS A 124 4.18 2.76 5.52
N ALA A 125 3.02 3.10 4.98
CA ALA A 125 2.07 4.01 5.62
C ALA A 125 1.62 3.50 6.99
N GLN A 126 1.30 2.21 7.10
CA GLN A 126 0.91 1.59 8.37
C GLN A 126 2.02 1.56 9.42
N ALA A 127 3.28 1.35 9.00
CA ALA A 127 4.38 1.15 9.94
C ALA A 127 5.16 2.42 10.28
N PHE A 128 5.02 3.49 9.49
CA PHE A 128 5.85 4.70 9.61
C PHE A 128 5.79 5.33 11.01
N ALA A 129 4.59 5.45 11.57
CA ALA A 129 4.39 6.06 12.89
C ALA A 129 5.08 5.31 14.03
N MET A 130 5.40 4.01 13.85
CA MET A 130 6.08 3.18 14.84
C MET A 130 7.57 3.55 15.03
N TYR A 131 8.14 4.27 14.08
CA TYR A 131 9.55 4.68 14.06
C TYR A 131 9.75 6.17 14.26
N SER A 132 8.64 6.94 14.35
CA SER A 132 8.69 8.39 14.46
C SER A 132 8.26 8.86 15.85
N ASN A 133 9.03 9.81 16.44
CA ASN A 133 8.63 10.54 17.64
C ASN A 133 7.59 11.63 17.35
N HIS A 134 7.28 11.89 16.08
CA HIS A 134 6.22 12.82 15.68
C HIS A 134 4.83 12.21 15.85
N LYS A 135 3.83 13.07 16.07
CA LYS A 135 2.44 12.70 15.81
C LYS A 135 2.23 12.68 14.29
N CYS A 136 2.18 11.48 13.72
CA CYS A 136 2.03 11.31 12.28
C CYS A 136 0.58 11.57 11.86
N ILE A 137 0.42 12.37 10.79
CA ILE A 137 -0.87 12.65 10.16
C ILE A 137 -0.76 12.23 8.70
N GLY A 138 -1.57 11.27 8.28
CA GLY A 138 -1.67 10.85 6.88
C GLY A 138 -2.78 11.62 6.17
N ILE A 139 -2.49 12.18 5.00
CA ILE A 139 -3.49 12.82 4.14
C ILE A 139 -3.90 11.81 3.08
N TYR A 140 -5.19 11.50 3.00
CA TYR A 140 -5.69 10.51 2.05
C TYR A 140 -6.98 10.96 1.35
N LYS A 141 -7.25 10.37 0.19
CA LYS A 141 -8.51 10.53 -0.52
C LYS A 141 -9.47 9.42 -0.09
N PRO A 142 -10.62 9.73 0.53
CA PRO A 142 -11.58 8.72 0.90
C PRO A 142 -12.05 7.90 -0.29
N LEU A 143 -12.24 6.61 -0.04
CA LEU A 143 -12.83 5.72 -1.04
C LEU A 143 -14.33 5.99 -1.17
N SER A 144 -14.87 5.78 -2.38
CA SER A 144 -16.31 5.91 -2.64
C SER A 144 -17.16 4.92 -1.83
N ASN A 145 -16.60 3.78 -1.48
CA ASN A 145 -17.25 2.79 -0.63
C ASN A 145 -16.95 3.06 0.84
N ALA A 146 -17.92 3.64 1.56
CA ALA A 146 -17.77 4.03 2.97
C ALA A 146 -17.39 2.87 3.89
N PHE A 147 -17.88 1.65 3.65
CA PHE A 147 -17.54 0.49 4.46
C PHE A 147 -16.07 0.07 4.32
N ILE A 148 -15.57 -0.01 3.09
CA ILE A 148 -14.15 -0.33 2.85
C ILE A 148 -13.26 0.80 3.36
N ASN A 149 -13.67 2.05 3.13
CA ASN A 149 -12.96 3.22 3.67
C ASN A 149 -12.79 3.14 5.19
N ASP A 150 -13.86 2.82 5.92
CA ASP A 150 -13.83 2.63 7.37
C ASP A 150 -12.88 1.51 7.79
N LYS A 151 -12.86 0.36 7.08
CA LYS A 151 -11.97 -0.76 7.36
C LYS A 151 -10.50 -0.42 7.14
N ILE A 152 -10.18 0.28 6.06
CA ILE A 152 -8.81 0.75 5.78
C ILE A 152 -8.40 1.77 6.83
N TYR A 153 -9.24 2.78 7.09
CA TYR A 153 -8.99 3.79 8.13
C TYR A 153 -8.71 3.14 9.49
N THR A 154 -9.51 2.16 9.90
CA THR A 154 -9.33 1.45 11.17
C THR A 154 -8.02 0.66 11.21
N SER A 155 -7.63 0.00 10.11
CA SER A 155 -6.37 -0.75 10.04
C SER A 155 -5.14 0.17 10.07
N GLU A 156 -5.20 1.32 9.42
CA GLU A 156 -4.13 2.31 9.42
C GLU A 156 -4.00 3.04 10.76
N THR A 157 -5.12 3.40 11.40
CA THR A 157 -5.11 4.14 12.68
C THR A 157 -4.69 3.29 13.87
N LEU A 158 -4.63 1.97 13.75
CA LEU A 158 -4.00 1.12 14.77
C LEU A 158 -2.51 1.47 14.96
N VAL A 159 -1.88 2.07 13.97
CA VAL A 159 -0.45 2.37 13.98
C VAL A 159 -0.14 3.85 13.70
N THR A 160 -0.99 4.58 12.94
CA THR A 160 -0.88 6.02 12.73
C THR A 160 -1.72 6.78 13.76
N HIS A 161 -1.23 7.91 14.24
CA HIS A 161 -1.94 8.69 15.26
C HIS A 161 -3.23 9.32 14.73
N LYS A 162 -3.30 9.66 13.46
CA LYS A 162 -4.49 10.23 12.80
C LYS A 162 -4.35 10.24 11.28
N SER A 163 -5.40 9.84 10.57
CA SER A 163 -5.55 10.08 9.14
C SER A 163 -6.59 11.19 8.91
N LEU A 164 -6.28 12.12 8.03
CA LEU A 164 -7.17 13.25 7.70
C LEU A 164 -7.61 13.14 6.24
N ASP A 165 -8.92 13.26 6.01
CA ASP A 165 -9.46 13.48 4.68
C ASP A 165 -8.94 14.81 4.14
N TYR A 166 -8.35 14.82 2.94
CA TYR A 166 -7.83 16.03 2.30
C TYR A 166 -8.94 17.10 2.14
N ARG A 167 -10.21 16.71 2.01
CA ARG A 167 -11.35 17.63 1.92
C ARG A 167 -11.57 18.40 3.22
N GLU A 168 -11.37 17.76 4.38
CA GLU A 168 -11.45 18.45 5.67
C GLU A 168 -10.36 19.50 5.81
N ILE A 169 -9.15 19.21 5.29
CA ILE A 169 -8.04 20.16 5.28
C ILE A 169 -8.37 21.37 4.39
N LEU A 170 -8.89 21.12 3.18
CA LEU A 170 -9.25 22.18 2.24
C LEU A 170 -10.38 23.06 2.77
N LYS A 171 -11.40 22.49 3.42
CA LYS A 171 -12.49 23.24 4.06
C LYS A 171 -12.00 24.10 5.22
N LYS A 172 -11.16 23.56 6.10
CA LYS A 172 -10.62 24.31 7.26
C LYS A 172 -9.77 25.51 6.88
N ASN A 173 -9.14 25.47 5.71
CA ASN A 173 -8.24 26.54 5.24
C ASN A 173 -8.88 27.46 4.19
N ASN A 174 -10.21 27.40 4.00
CA ASN A 174 -10.96 28.18 3.02
C ASN A 174 -10.47 28.07 1.56
N PHE A 175 -9.79 26.97 1.21
CA PHE A 175 -9.34 26.73 -0.18
C PHE A 175 -10.49 26.25 -1.09
N ILE A 176 -11.61 25.82 -0.52
CA ILE A 176 -12.81 25.43 -1.26
C ILE A 176 -14.00 26.09 -0.56
N ASN A 177 -14.66 27.00 -1.26
CA ASN A 177 -16.01 27.44 -0.91
C ASN A 177 -16.99 26.33 -1.33
N GLU A 178 -18.03 26.10 -0.55
CA GLU A 178 -19.04 25.07 -0.78
C GLU A 178 -19.65 25.11 -2.18
#